data_1ce644ba4d33e9bed341056d3a2ae99d
#
_entry.id   1ce644ba4d33e9bed341056d3a2ae99d
#
_cell.length_a   1.000
_cell.length_b   1.000
_cell.length_c   1.000
_cell.angle_alpha   90.00
_cell.angle_beta   90.00
_cell.angle_gamma   90.00
#
_symmetry.space_group_name_H-M   'P 1'
#
loop_
_entity.id
_entity.type
_entity.pdbx_description
1 polymer ?
#
loop_
_entity_poly.entity_id
_entity_poly.type
_entity_poly.pdbx_seq_one_letter_code
_entity_poly.pdbx_strand_id
1 'polypeptide(L)'
;MKAIFAAGGTAGHINPALAIADKLKSVFPDAEIMFIGTPQGMEARLVTKAGYNFTPVEMAGFQRHISIQNIGRNAKAAYLYFFAAKRAVRKILKEFQPDIVIGTGGYVTGTVLSQAAALGIKTVTHESNSYPGMATKMLAKKADKVLLATADAEKYLSSTEHCVVTGNPLRSNIKIEERSAARKRLGLPDQFTILSFGGSLGANRITEAVAELIAWEEKTGGINHIHSYGGKGKELFYSALEQSGAHEDKSKHIFRDYIDNMYTCMCAADLIISRAGAMTITELMAIGRPAVLVPYPNAAENHQYYNALTLSNAHAAILIEDKDLTKARLVEEVSALYNDRGRLALMEENSRRSAKNDAADRDALMASKNDEGHTVEEMVTEKSGQT
;
A
#
# COMPACT_ATOMS: atom_id res chain seq x y z
N MET A 1 18.80 14.40 -15.10
CA MET A 1 18.75 13.82 -13.76
C MET A 1 18.81 12.30 -13.87
N LYS A 2 19.66 11.66 -13.08
CA LYS A 2 19.76 10.20 -12.97
C LYS A 2 19.28 9.74 -11.61
N ALA A 3 18.27 8.87 -11.55
CA ALA A 3 17.72 8.38 -10.32
C ALA A 3 17.74 6.84 -10.23
N ILE A 4 18.13 6.32 -9.07
CA ILE A 4 18.00 4.90 -8.76
C ILE A 4 16.89 4.71 -7.74
N PHE A 5 15.99 3.77 -8.02
CA PHE A 5 14.95 3.33 -7.10
C PHE A 5 15.28 1.96 -6.51
N ALA A 6 15.05 1.80 -5.21
CA ALA A 6 15.24 0.56 -4.48
C ALA A 6 13.94 0.18 -3.75
N ALA A 7 13.30 -0.87 -4.21
CA ALA A 7 12.07 -1.39 -3.61
C ALA A 7 12.01 -2.89 -3.77
N GLY A 8 11.46 -3.61 -2.80
CA GLY A 8 11.36 -5.06 -2.95
C GLY A 8 10.47 -5.74 -1.91
N GLY A 9 10.15 -6.98 -2.23
CA GLY A 9 9.40 -7.89 -1.37
C GLY A 9 7.89 -7.86 -1.59
N THR A 10 7.23 -6.72 -1.55
CA THR A 10 5.76 -6.64 -1.68
C THR A 10 5.32 -5.50 -2.59
N ALA A 11 4.12 -5.60 -3.16
CA ALA A 11 3.51 -4.53 -3.95
C ALA A 11 3.36 -3.23 -3.15
N GLY A 12 3.20 -3.31 -1.81
CA GLY A 12 3.13 -2.15 -0.92
C GLY A 12 4.40 -1.30 -0.90
N HIS A 13 5.57 -1.89 -1.22
CA HIS A 13 6.81 -1.15 -1.40
C HIS A 13 7.05 -0.73 -2.85
N ILE A 14 6.65 -1.56 -3.81
CA ILE A 14 6.94 -1.35 -5.22
C ILE A 14 6.03 -0.27 -5.83
N ASN A 15 4.74 -0.27 -5.49
CA ASN A 15 3.79 0.71 -6.04
C ASN A 15 4.13 2.17 -5.69
N PRO A 16 4.50 2.52 -4.45
CA PRO A 16 5.01 3.86 -4.13
C PRO A 16 6.24 4.25 -4.97
N ALA A 17 7.21 3.33 -5.14
CA ALA A 17 8.37 3.59 -5.99
C ALA A 17 7.99 3.90 -7.43
N LEU A 18 7.07 3.13 -8.01
CA LEU A 18 6.57 3.36 -9.36
C LEU A 18 5.81 4.68 -9.46
N ALA A 19 4.99 5.03 -8.46
CA ALA A 19 4.26 6.30 -8.45
C ALA A 19 5.21 7.52 -8.43
N ILE A 20 6.26 7.48 -7.58
CA ILE A 20 7.27 8.53 -7.52
C ILE A 20 8.06 8.58 -8.85
N ALA A 21 8.44 7.43 -9.42
CA ALA A 21 9.16 7.35 -10.68
C ALA A 21 8.33 7.89 -11.87
N ASP A 22 7.05 7.53 -11.95
CA ASP A 22 6.10 8.04 -12.94
C ASP A 22 6.00 9.57 -12.84
N LYS A 23 5.91 10.10 -11.61
CA LYS A 23 5.84 11.54 -11.38
C LYS A 23 7.16 12.24 -11.74
N LEU A 24 8.31 11.71 -11.31
CA LEU A 24 9.62 12.24 -11.68
C LEU A 24 9.79 12.29 -13.21
N LYS A 25 9.37 11.23 -13.91
CA LYS A 25 9.44 11.18 -15.37
C LYS A 25 8.52 12.18 -16.03
N SER A 26 7.35 12.48 -15.44
CA SER A 26 6.44 13.52 -15.95
C SER A 26 6.97 14.93 -15.76
N VAL A 27 7.73 15.19 -14.68
CA VAL A 27 8.33 16.51 -14.39
C VAL A 27 9.66 16.68 -15.15
N PHE A 28 10.43 15.61 -15.26
CA PHE A 28 11.74 15.56 -15.94
C PHE A 28 11.71 14.49 -17.05
N PRO A 29 11.20 14.81 -18.25
CA PRO A 29 11.05 13.83 -19.33
C PRO A 29 12.37 13.13 -19.72
N ASP A 30 13.50 13.83 -19.58
CA ASP A 30 14.84 13.30 -19.88
C ASP A 30 15.51 12.58 -18.70
N ALA A 31 14.79 12.37 -17.58
CA ALA A 31 15.36 11.66 -16.43
C ALA A 31 15.67 10.21 -16.79
N GLU A 32 16.87 9.75 -16.48
CA GLU A 32 17.27 8.35 -16.55
C GLU A 32 16.91 7.67 -15.22
N ILE A 33 15.96 6.75 -15.27
CA ILE A 33 15.46 6.04 -14.08
C ILE A 33 15.82 4.56 -14.18
N MET A 34 16.46 4.04 -13.13
CA MET A 34 16.81 2.63 -12.97
C MET A 34 16.26 2.10 -11.64
N PHE A 35 15.80 0.86 -11.64
CA PHE A 35 15.39 0.16 -10.42
C PHE A 35 16.41 -0.93 -10.07
N ILE A 36 16.68 -1.07 -8.78
CA ILE A 36 17.47 -2.19 -8.22
C ILE A 36 16.54 -3.03 -7.35
N GLY A 37 16.58 -4.35 -7.56
CA GLY A 37 15.79 -5.33 -6.80
C GLY A 37 16.35 -6.74 -6.94
N THR A 38 15.62 -7.72 -6.43
CA THR A 38 16.03 -9.12 -6.57
C THR A 38 15.51 -9.74 -7.87
N PRO A 39 16.28 -10.66 -8.50
CA PRO A 39 15.91 -11.20 -9.81
C PRO A 39 14.61 -12.02 -9.79
N GLN A 40 14.27 -12.64 -8.64
CA GLN A 40 13.08 -13.48 -8.48
C GLN A 40 11.97 -12.77 -7.71
N GLY A 41 12.18 -11.50 -7.31
CA GLY A 41 11.22 -10.71 -6.58
C GLY A 41 10.05 -10.24 -7.43
N MET A 42 8.97 -9.85 -6.77
CA MET A 42 7.81 -9.23 -7.42
C MET A 42 8.20 -7.94 -8.16
N GLU A 43 9.21 -7.24 -7.66
CA GLU A 43 9.75 -6.02 -8.23
C GLU A 43 10.29 -6.23 -9.66
N ALA A 44 10.97 -7.34 -9.94
CA ALA A 44 11.48 -7.63 -11.29
C ALA A 44 10.36 -7.64 -12.33
N ARG A 45 9.22 -8.23 -12.00
CA ARG A 45 8.06 -8.30 -12.87
C ARG A 45 7.30 -6.97 -12.98
N LEU A 46 7.03 -6.31 -11.85
CA LEU A 46 6.20 -5.10 -11.82
C LEU A 46 6.91 -3.90 -12.44
N VAL A 47 8.19 -3.73 -12.17
CA VAL A 47 9.02 -2.65 -12.71
C VAL A 47 9.17 -2.80 -14.22
N THR A 48 9.50 -3.99 -14.72
CA THR A 48 9.63 -4.26 -16.14
C THR A 48 8.28 -4.07 -16.88
N LYS A 49 7.17 -4.51 -16.27
CA LYS A 49 5.82 -4.27 -16.82
C LYS A 49 5.49 -2.78 -16.91
N ALA A 50 6.03 -1.96 -15.98
CA ALA A 50 5.85 -0.51 -15.99
C ALA A 50 6.78 0.21 -16.99
N GLY A 51 7.69 -0.49 -17.67
CA GLY A 51 8.58 0.06 -18.71
C GLY A 51 9.86 0.68 -18.18
N TYR A 52 10.22 0.47 -16.91
CA TYR A 52 11.47 0.95 -16.33
C TYR A 52 12.62 -0.05 -16.46
N ASN A 53 13.85 0.48 -16.53
CA ASN A 53 15.06 -0.32 -16.48
C ASN A 53 15.19 -0.99 -15.10
N PHE A 54 15.49 -2.28 -15.09
CA PHE A 54 15.63 -3.08 -13.87
C PHE A 54 17.01 -3.76 -13.85
N THR A 55 17.76 -3.54 -12.77
CA THR A 55 19.06 -4.17 -12.55
C THR A 55 18.94 -5.15 -11.37
N PRO A 56 19.01 -6.46 -11.64
CA PRO A 56 18.92 -7.46 -10.59
C PRO A 56 20.18 -7.53 -9.74
N VAL A 57 20.02 -7.61 -8.43
CA VAL A 57 21.09 -7.90 -7.48
C VAL A 57 20.64 -9.02 -6.55
N GLU A 58 21.44 -10.07 -6.48
CA GLU A 58 21.17 -11.16 -5.54
C GLU A 58 21.31 -10.67 -4.09
N MET A 59 20.19 -10.64 -3.38
CA MET A 59 20.10 -10.21 -1.98
C MET A 59 19.22 -11.18 -1.20
N ALA A 60 19.58 -11.48 0.04
CA ALA A 60 18.73 -12.22 0.95
C ALA A 60 18.05 -11.27 1.93
N GLY A 61 16.72 -11.38 2.06
CA GLY A 61 16.01 -10.83 3.20
C GLY A 61 16.30 -11.65 4.46
N PHE A 62 16.26 -11.03 5.64
CA PHE A 62 16.33 -11.76 6.90
C PHE A 62 15.14 -12.72 7.01
N GLN A 63 15.39 -14.02 6.83
CA GLN A 63 14.37 -15.04 7.11
C GLN A 63 14.23 -15.18 8.63
N ARG A 64 13.01 -14.99 9.15
CA ARG A 64 12.70 -15.04 10.59
C ARG A 64 12.78 -16.46 11.20
N HIS A 65 12.87 -17.50 10.38
CA HIS A 65 13.01 -18.89 10.82
C HIS A 65 14.42 -19.43 10.52
N ILE A 66 15.37 -19.10 11.37
CA ILE A 66 16.69 -19.74 11.37
C ILE A 66 16.62 -20.94 12.33
N SER A 67 16.70 -22.14 11.79
CA SER A 67 16.88 -23.35 12.60
C SER A 67 18.25 -23.30 13.28
N ILE A 68 18.26 -23.49 14.59
CA ILE A 68 19.49 -23.47 15.44
C ILE A 68 20.56 -24.43 14.96
N GLN A 69 20.20 -25.57 14.34
CA GLN A 69 21.11 -26.58 13.83
C GLN A 69 21.95 -26.20 12.61
N ASN A 70 21.59 -25.09 11.92
CA ASN A 70 22.26 -24.62 10.70
C ASN A 70 23.00 -23.28 10.86
N ILE A 71 23.11 -22.73 12.06
CA ILE A 71 23.61 -21.36 12.30
C ILE A 71 25.03 -21.16 11.75
N GLY A 72 25.95 -22.08 11.95
CA GLY A 72 27.34 -21.92 11.54
C GLY A 72 27.58 -21.95 10.02
N ARG A 73 26.86 -22.82 9.28
CA ARG A 73 26.92 -22.88 7.80
C ARG A 73 26.17 -21.74 7.15
N ASN A 74 25.03 -21.36 7.71
CA ASN A 74 24.19 -20.28 7.20
C ASN A 74 24.77 -18.90 7.50
N ALA A 75 25.46 -18.69 8.62
CA ALA A 75 26.10 -17.43 8.96
C ALA A 75 27.22 -17.05 7.97
N LYS A 76 28.06 -18.01 7.56
CA LYS A 76 29.12 -17.74 6.57
C LYS A 76 28.54 -17.47 5.19
N ALA A 77 27.54 -18.23 4.76
CA ALA A 77 26.85 -18.01 3.49
C ALA A 77 26.09 -16.67 3.47
N ALA A 78 25.37 -16.35 4.55
CA ALA A 78 24.67 -15.07 4.71
C ALA A 78 25.63 -13.87 4.74
N TYR A 79 26.78 -14.01 5.41
CA TYR A 79 27.81 -12.98 5.45
C TYR A 79 28.41 -12.72 4.06
N LEU A 80 28.84 -13.79 3.37
CA LEU A 80 29.39 -13.66 2.01
C LEU A 80 28.35 -13.09 1.04
N TYR A 81 27.10 -13.50 1.16
CA TYR A 81 26.00 -13.02 0.33
C TYR A 81 25.73 -11.53 0.59
N PHE A 82 25.70 -11.10 1.86
CA PHE A 82 25.51 -9.70 2.23
C PHE A 82 26.66 -8.80 1.74
N PHE A 83 27.91 -9.25 1.80
CA PHE A 83 29.05 -8.50 1.27
C PHE A 83 29.07 -8.49 -0.26
N ALA A 84 28.70 -9.58 -0.93
CA ALA A 84 28.59 -9.63 -2.38
C ALA A 84 27.52 -8.66 -2.89
N ALA A 85 26.34 -8.61 -2.24
CA ALA A 85 25.29 -7.65 -2.56
C ALA A 85 25.76 -6.20 -2.43
N LYS A 86 26.41 -5.86 -1.32
CA LYS A 86 26.97 -4.51 -1.11
C LYS A 86 27.98 -4.13 -2.18
N ARG A 87 28.88 -5.06 -2.57
CA ARG A 87 29.88 -4.84 -3.61
C ARG A 87 29.22 -4.64 -4.98
N ALA A 88 28.21 -5.46 -5.32
CA ALA A 88 27.46 -5.33 -6.55
C ALA A 88 26.72 -3.98 -6.62
N VAL A 89 26.02 -3.59 -5.55
CA VAL A 89 25.35 -2.29 -5.45
C VAL A 89 26.35 -1.14 -5.62
N ARG A 90 27.49 -1.18 -4.91
CA ARG A 90 28.53 -0.14 -5.06
C ARG A 90 29.06 -0.02 -6.49
N LYS A 91 29.20 -1.15 -7.21
CA LYS A 91 29.62 -1.15 -8.61
C LYS A 91 28.57 -0.44 -9.47
N ILE A 92 27.29 -0.81 -9.33
CA ILE A 92 26.18 -0.19 -10.05
C ILE A 92 26.10 1.32 -9.78
N LEU A 93 26.19 1.74 -8.52
CA LEU A 93 26.17 3.16 -8.14
C LEU A 93 27.31 3.95 -8.77
N LYS A 94 28.52 3.38 -8.82
CA LYS A 94 29.69 4.04 -9.44
C LYS A 94 29.60 4.09 -10.97
N GLU A 95 29.02 3.08 -11.62
CA GLU A 95 28.87 3.02 -13.07
C GLU A 95 27.73 3.90 -13.57
N PHE A 96 26.59 3.88 -12.88
CA PHE A 96 25.41 4.68 -13.26
C PHE A 96 25.55 6.15 -12.86
N GLN A 97 26.26 6.45 -11.76
CA GLN A 97 26.45 7.80 -11.21
C GLN A 97 25.12 8.53 -11.00
N PRO A 98 24.22 8.00 -10.13
CA PRO A 98 22.94 8.65 -9.88
C PRO A 98 23.12 9.96 -9.12
N ASP A 99 22.29 10.96 -9.45
CA ASP A 99 22.16 12.20 -8.67
C ASP A 99 21.45 11.93 -7.33
N ILE A 100 20.56 10.92 -7.32
CA ILE A 100 19.75 10.55 -6.15
C ILE A 100 19.40 9.06 -6.13
N VAL A 101 19.29 8.50 -4.91
CA VAL A 101 18.81 7.15 -4.67
C VAL A 101 17.58 7.19 -3.77
N ILE A 102 16.48 6.62 -4.25
CA ILE A 102 15.17 6.63 -3.58
C ILE A 102 14.79 5.20 -3.18
N GLY A 103 14.45 5.00 -1.91
CA GLY A 103 14.00 3.72 -1.38
C GLY A 103 12.61 3.80 -0.80
N THR A 104 11.77 2.79 -1.06
CA THR A 104 10.38 2.77 -0.61
C THR A 104 10.03 1.56 0.26
N GLY A 105 11.05 0.92 0.82
CA GLY A 105 10.88 -0.17 1.76
C GLY A 105 11.39 -1.52 1.26
N GLY A 106 11.36 -2.48 2.18
CA GLY A 106 11.93 -3.79 1.98
C GLY A 106 13.44 -3.84 2.24
N TYR A 107 13.99 -5.06 2.29
CA TYR A 107 15.42 -5.28 2.58
C TYR A 107 16.35 -4.73 1.48
N VAL A 108 15.86 -4.61 0.27
CA VAL A 108 16.59 -4.01 -0.87
C VAL A 108 16.92 -2.55 -0.57
N THR A 109 15.95 -1.77 -0.10
CA THR A 109 16.10 -0.37 0.28
C THR A 109 17.23 -0.17 1.28
N GLY A 110 17.24 -0.94 2.37
CA GLY A 110 18.27 -0.83 3.40
C GLY A 110 19.68 -1.04 2.87
N THR A 111 19.88 -2.02 1.98
CA THR A 111 21.18 -2.31 1.39
C THR A 111 21.60 -1.22 0.40
N VAL A 112 20.74 -0.83 -0.52
CA VAL A 112 21.06 0.13 -1.59
C VAL A 112 21.32 1.52 -1.02
N LEU A 113 20.41 2.06 -0.20
CA LEU A 113 20.57 3.40 0.36
C LEU A 113 21.77 3.50 1.32
N SER A 114 22.05 2.46 2.11
CA SER A 114 23.26 2.47 2.96
C SER A 114 24.55 2.56 2.15
N GLN A 115 24.61 1.97 0.94
CA GLN A 115 25.77 2.10 0.07
C GLN A 115 25.82 3.45 -0.64
N ALA A 116 24.66 3.99 -1.03
CA ALA A 116 24.57 5.33 -1.62
C ALA A 116 25.03 6.41 -0.63
N ALA A 117 24.50 6.40 0.60
CA ALA A 117 24.93 7.30 1.66
C ALA A 117 26.44 7.22 1.97
N ALA A 118 27.00 5.99 1.98
CA ALA A 118 28.45 5.78 2.19
C ALA A 118 29.31 6.28 1.02
N LEU A 119 28.74 6.58 -0.14
CA LEU A 119 29.39 7.17 -1.31
C LEU A 119 29.10 8.68 -1.44
N GLY A 120 28.38 9.28 -0.50
CA GLY A 120 27.98 10.70 -0.55
C GLY A 120 26.91 11.01 -1.60
N ILE A 121 26.19 10.00 -2.08
CA ILE A 121 25.09 10.17 -3.03
C ILE A 121 23.83 10.51 -2.24
N LYS A 122 23.05 11.52 -2.68
CA LYS A 122 21.79 11.90 -2.04
C LYS A 122 20.82 10.72 -1.91
N THR A 123 20.19 10.61 -0.75
CA THR A 123 19.31 9.50 -0.39
C THR A 123 17.97 9.97 0.13
N VAL A 124 16.90 9.40 -0.39
CA VAL A 124 15.53 9.60 0.11
C VAL A 124 14.93 8.25 0.41
N THR A 125 14.37 8.07 1.61
CA THR A 125 13.57 6.88 1.94
C THR A 125 12.13 7.27 2.17
N HIS A 126 11.19 6.47 1.64
CA HIS A 126 9.76 6.63 1.87
C HIS A 126 9.24 5.48 2.74
N GLU A 127 8.42 5.81 3.74
CA GLU A 127 7.74 4.86 4.61
C GLU A 127 6.23 4.93 4.41
N SER A 128 5.68 3.84 3.94
CA SER A 128 4.24 3.75 3.63
C SER A 128 3.37 3.43 4.85
N ASN A 129 3.93 2.87 5.91
CA ASN A 129 3.18 2.39 7.06
C ASN A 129 3.21 3.40 8.21
N SER A 130 2.16 3.41 9.03
CA SER A 130 2.10 4.19 10.27
C SER A 130 3.06 3.66 11.34
N TYR A 131 3.50 2.41 11.23
CA TYR A 131 4.61 1.86 12.00
C TYR A 131 5.77 1.54 11.08
N PRO A 132 6.92 2.26 11.19
CA PRO A 132 8.01 2.15 10.25
C PRO A 132 8.65 0.76 10.24
N GLY A 133 8.97 0.28 9.03
CA GLY A 133 9.74 -0.93 8.85
C GLY A 133 11.20 -0.79 9.28
N MET A 134 11.87 -1.93 9.46
CA MET A 134 13.27 -1.98 9.92
C MET A 134 14.22 -1.18 9.01
N ALA A 135 14.02 -1.21 7.70
CA ALA A 135 14.84 -0.45 6.74
C ALA A 135 14.74 1.07 7.02
N THR A 136 13.53 1.60 7.19
CA THR A 136 13.32 3.02 7.51
C THR A 136 13.93 3.39 8.86
N LYS A 137 13.72 2.57 9.90
CA LYS A 137 14.33 2.79 11.23
C LYS A 137 15.85 2.87 11.17
N MET A 138 16.48 2.02 10.36
CA MET A 138 17.93 1.98 10.18
C MET A 138 18.45 3.19 9.39
N LEU A 139 17.66 3.70 8.44
CA LEU A 139 18.02 4.81 7.56
C LEU A 139 17.66 6.19 8.13
N ALA A 140 16.82 6.27 9.17
CA ALA A 140 16.30 7.52 9.72
C ALA A 140 17.38 8.55 10.11
N LYS A 141 18.58 8.10 10.49
CA LYS A 141 19.73 8.97 10.81
C LYS A 141 20.72 9.16 9.65
N LYS A 142 20.53 8.45 8.54
CA LYS A 142 21.55 8.37 7.47
C LYS A 142 21.05 8.91 6.14
N ALA A 143 19.76 8.85 5.93
CA ALA A 143 19.14 9.37 4.72
C ALA A 143 19.02 10.89 4.80
N ASP A 144 19.22 11.57 3.68
CA ASP A 144 19.08 13.02 3.58
C ASP A 144 17.63 13.47 3.78
N LYS A 145 16.66 12.62 3.39
CA LYS A 145 15.23 12.82 3.66
C LYS A 145 14.53 11.49 3.97
N VAL A 146 13.57 11.56 4.88
CA VAL A 146 12.67 10.46 5.25
C VAL A 146 11.23 10.93 5.01
N LEU A 147 10.61 10.45 3.96
CA LEU A 147 9.24 10.79 3.59
C LEU A 147 8.28 9.82 4.29
N LEU A 148 7.30 10.34 4.99
CA LEU A 148 6.39 9.54 5.81
C LEU A 148 4.97 9.66 5.28
N ALA A 149 4.27 8.54 5.17
CA ALA A 149 2.85 8.53 4.84
C ALA A 149 2.01 9.24 5.90
N THR A 150 2.40 9.12 7.17
CA THR A 150 1.68 9.67 8.32
C THR A 150 2.65 10.14 9.40
N ALA A 151 2.29 11.19 10.13
CA ALA A 151 3.04 11.69 11.28
C ALA A 151 3.17 10.65 12.41
N ASP A 152 2.25 9.69 12.51
CA ASP A 152 2.32 8.64 13.52
C ASP A 152 3.61 7.82 13.44
N ALA A 153 4.20 7.71 12.26
CA ALA A 153 5.46 6.99 12.05
C ALA A 153 6.65 7.63 12.78
N GLU A 154 6.64 8.95 12.99
CA GLU A 154 7.71 9.69 13.69
C GLU A 154 7.96 9.17 15.11
N LYS A 155 6.90 8.77 15.80
CA LYS A 155 6.95 8.27 17.19
C LYS A 155 7.87 7.06 17.37
N TYR A 156 8.16 6.34 16.29
CA TYR A 156 8.92 5.09 16.28
C TYR A 156 10.31 5.22 15.66
N LEU A 157 10.69 6.44 15.24
CA LEU A 157 12.00 6.71 14.64
C LEU A 157 12.99 7.25 15.69
N SER A 158 14.25 6.92 15.52
CA SER A 158 15.32 7.38 16.39
C SER A 158 15.79 8.83 16.10
N SER A 159 15.36 9.40 14.99
CA SER A 159 15.57 10.78 14.58
C SER A 159 14.44 11.18 13.65
N THR A 160 13.95 12.40 13.79
CA THR A 160 12.91 13.00 12.95
C THR A 160 13.39 14.25 12.23
N GLU A 161 14.66 14.62 12.39
CA GLU A 161 15.26 15.84 11.82
C GLU A 161 15.12 15.93 10.29
N HIS A 162 15.18 14.77 9.62
CA HIS A 162 15.07 14.68 8.16
C HIS A 162 13.68 14.18 7.70
N CYS A 163 12.71 14.09 8.62
CA CYS A 163 11.38 13.60 8.32
C CYS A 163 10.48 14.68 7.70
N VAL A 164 9.73 14.28 6.69
CA VAL A 164 8.68 15.09 6.05
C VAL A 164 7.45 14.24 5.85
N VAL A 165 6.29 14.69 6.31
CA VAL A 165 5.03 13.97 6.14
C VAL A 165 4.42 14.35 4.79
N THR A 166 4.60 13.49 3.79
CA THR A 166 4.12 13.69 2.41
C THR A 166 2.83 12.95 2.08
N GLY A 167 2.55 11.85 2.76
CA GLY A 167 1.49 10.89 2.39
C GLY A 167 2.05 9.70 1.62
N ASN A 168 1.19 8.76 1.22
CA ASN A 168 1.56 7.68 0.31
C ASN A 168 1.29 8.10 -1.13
N PRO A 169 2.27 7.98 -2.03
CA PRO A 169 2.09 8.30 -3.43
C PRO A 169 1.21 7.26 -4.11
N LEU A 170 0.15 7.73 -4.75
CA LEU A 170 -0.72 6.93 -5.59
C LEU A 170 -0.36 7.13 -7.07
N ARG A 171 -0.50 6.09 -7.87
CA ARG A 171 -0.28 6.19 -9.30
C ARG A 171 -1.35 7.04 -9.97
N SER A 172 -0.99 7.80 -11.00
CA SER A 172 -1.88 8.72 -11.72
C SER A 172 -3.03 8.04 -12.49
N ASN A 173 -3.02 6.72 -12.59
CA ASN A 173 -4.09 5.96 -13.25
C ASN A 173 -5.34 5.74 -12.38
N ILE A 174 -5.34 6.23 -11.13
CA ILE A 174 -6.52 6.20 -10.25
C ILE A 174 -7.52 7.26 -10.74
N LYS A 175 -8.62 6.78 -11.29
CA LYS A 175 -9.74 7.65 -11.69
C LYS A 175 -10.84 7.52 -10.63
N ILE A 176 -11.06 8.60 -9.89
CA ILE A 176 -12.21 8.70 -8.99
C ILE A 176 -13.42 9.04 -9.85
N GLU A 177 -14.46 8.22 -9.74
CA GLU A 177 -15.70 8.40 -10.46
C GLU A 177 -16.90 8.41 -9.50
N GLU A 178 -18.01 8.98 -9.96
CA GLU A 178 -19.25 8.98 -9.20
C GLU A 178 -19.76 7.56 -8.93
N ARG A 179 -20.32 7.36 -7.74
CA ARG A 179 -20.74 6.04 -7.23
C ARG A 179 -21.75 5.36 -8.15
N SER A 180 -22.78 6.10 -8.60
CA SER A 180 -23.80 5.61 -9.54
C SER A 180 -23.22 5.23 -10.90
N ALA A 181 -22.25 6.02 -11.41
CA ALA A 181 -21.55 5.73 -12.66
C ALA A 181 -20.71 4.47 -12.55
N ALA A 182 -20.00 4.28 -11.42
CA ALA A 182 -19.23 3.08 -11.14
C ALA A 182 -20.11 1.83 -11.05
N ARG A 183 -21.25 1.89 -10.35
CA ARG A 183 -22.24 0.81 -10.30
C ARG A 183 -22.76 0.44 -11.68
N LYS A 184 -23.17 1.45 -12.46
CA LYS A 184 -23.62 1.23 -13.85
C LYS A 184 -22.56 0.54 -14.70
N ARG A 185 -21.28 0.93 -14.58
CA ARG A 185 -20.17 0.31 -15.30
C ARG A 185 -19.95 -1.15 -14.90
N LEU A 186 -20.23 -1.49 -13.65
CA LEU A 186 -20.16 -2.84 -13.12
C LEU A 186 -21.41 -3.68 -13.43
N GLY A 187 -22.46 -3.09 -14.02
CA GLY A 187 -23.74 -3.76 -14.26
C GLY A 187 -24.57 -3.98 -12.99
N LEU A 188 -24.30 -3.22 -11.93
CA LEU A 188 -25.00 -3.31 -10.66
C LEU A 188 -26.16 -2.30 -10.60
N PRO A 189 -27.27 -2.64 -9.91
CA PRO A 189 -28.31 -1.68 -9.54
C PRO A 189 -27.75 -0.51 -8.73
N ASP A 190 -28.40 0.67 -8.78
CA ASP A 190 -28.00 1.80 -7.95
C ASP A 190 -28.55 1.64 -6.50
N GLN A 191 -27.95 0.75 -5.76
CA GLN A 191 -28.31 0.35 -4.41
C GLN A 191 -27.08 0.39 -3.51
N PHE A 192 -27.27 0.27 -2.20
CA PHE A 192 -26.17 0.16 -1.25
C PHE A 192 -25.21 -0.95 -1.66
N THR A 193 -23.93 -0.64 -1.75
CA THR A 193 -22.94 -1.57 -2.28
C THR A 193 -21.83 -1.79 -1.26
N ILE A 194 -21.57 -3.04 -0.92
CA ILE A 194 -20.46 -3.46 -0.07
C ILE A 194 -19.39 -4.07 -0.96
N LEU A 195 -18.14 -3.65 -0.75
CA LEU A 195 -16.96 -4.28 -1.34
C LEU A 195 -16.17 -4.98 -0.23
N SER A 196 -15.83 -6.23 -0.41
CA SER A 196 -15.01 -6.98 0.55
C SER A 196 -13.85 -7.73 -0.11
N PHE A 197 -12.66 -7.68 0.51
CA PHE A 197 -11.48 -8.39 0.01
C PHE A 197 -10.41 -8.59 1.08
N GLY A 198 -9.66 -9.70 0.94
CA GLY A 198 -8.56 -10.06 1.84
C GLY A 198 -7.16 -9.78 1.28
N GLY A 199 -7.05 -9.08 0.14
CA GLY A 199 -5.83 -8.95 -0.65
C GLY A 199 -5.66 -10.09 -1.66
N SER A 200 -4.56 -10.09 -2.44
CA SER A 200 -4.34 -11.02 -3.57
C SER A 200 -4.34 -12.50 -3.19
N LEU A 201 -3.98 -12.83 -1.95
CA LEU A 201 -3.99 -14.21 -1.45
C LEU A 201 -5.32 -14.61 -0.80
N GLY A 202 -6.22 -13.64 -0.59
CA GLY A 202 -7.44 -13.82 0.19
C GLY A 202 -7.21 -13.75 1.70
N ALA A 203 -8.29 -13.87 2.47
CA ALA A 203 -8.29 -13.91 3.94
C ALA A 203 -9.45 -14.79 4.43
N ASN A 204 -9.15 -16.01 4.84
CA ASN A 204 -10.17 -17.00 5.18
C ASN A 204 -11.24 -16.49 6.16
N ARG A 205 -10.82 -15.83 7.25
CA ARG A 205 -11.76 -15.29 8.24
C ARG A 205 -12.68 -14.22 7.67
N ILE A 206 -12.18 -13.33 6.82
CA ILE A 206 -12.99 -12.33 6.13
C ILE A 206 -13.98 -13.05 5.20
N THR A 207 -13.49 -14.00 4.40
CA THR A 207 -14.31 -14.78 3.46
C THR A 207 -15.46 -15.51 4.17
N GLU A 208 -15.19 -16.18 5.31
CA GLU A 208 -16.21 -16.88 6.10
C GLU A 208 -17.21 -15.92 6.73
N ALA A 209 -16.77 -14.78 7.25
CA ALA A 209 -17.64 -13.79 7.86
C ALA A 209 -18.50 -13.07 6.81
N VAL A 210 -17.96 -12.83 5.62
CA VAL A 210 -18.68 -12.24 4.48
C VAL A 210 -19.79 -13.15 3.97
N ALA A 211 -19.62 -14.47 3.99
CA ALA A 211 -20.68 -15.40 3.60
C ALA A 211 -21.93 -15.25 4.48
N GLU A 212 -21.77 -15.09 5.79
CA GLU A 212 -22.86 -14.82 6.72
C GLU A 212 -23.47 -13.42 6.51
N LEU A 213 -22.62 -12.44 6.19
CA LEU A 213 -23.08 -11.08 5.86
C LEU A 213 -23.98 -11.10 4.63
N ILE A 214 -23.63 -11.86 3.59
CA ILE A 214 -24.46 -12.00 2.37
C ILE A 214 -25.82 -12.61 2.72
N ALA A 215 -25.89 -13.59 3.63
CA ALA A 215 -27.17 -14.16 4.10
C ALA A 215 -28.06 -13.11 4.80
N TRP A 216 -27.45 -12.17 5.53
CA TRP A 216 -28.16 -11.03 6.11
C TRP A 216 -28.61 -10.03 5.05
N GLU A 217 -27.77 -9.75 4.05
CA GLU A 217 -28.05 -8.84 2.92
C GLU A 217 -29.23 -9.34 2.09
N GLU A 218 -29.33 -10.65 1.83
CA GLU A 218 -30.46 -11.26 1.12
C GLU A 218 -31.79 -11.06 1.85
N LYS A 219 -31.77 -11.22 3.18
CA LYS A 219 -32.97 -11.02 4.02
C LYS A 219 -33.36 -9.54 4.10
N THR A 220 -32.38 -8.64 4.09
CA THR A 220 -32.60 -7.18 4.16
C THR A 220 -33.07 -6.62 2.82
N GLY A 221 -32.52 -7.11 1.71
CA GLY A 221 -32.77 -6.63 0.35
C GLY A 221 -32.12 -5.27 0.04
N GLY A 222 -32.05 -4.93 -1.23
CA GLY A 222 -31.53 -3.63 -1.69
C GLY A 222 -30.04 -3.41 -1.46
N ILE A 223 -29.22 -4.47 -1.40
CA ILE A 223 -27.79 -4.41 -1.17
C ILE A 223 -27.07 -5.19 -2.28
N ASN A 224 -26.05 -4.58 -2.88
CA ASN A 224 -25.09 -5.26 -3.77
C ASN A 224 -23.86 -5.69 -2.98
N HIS A 225 -23.26 -6.81 -3.35
CA HIS A 225 -21.99 -7.25 -2.77
C HIS A 225 -20.94 -7.59 -3.86
N ILE A 226 -19.76 -6.99 -3.72
CA ILE A 226 -18.58 -7.31 -4.51
C ILE A 226 -17.58 -7.99 -3.59
N HIS A 227 -17.23 -9.24 -3.86
CA HIS A 227 -16.27 -9.99 -3.03
C HIS A 227 -15.11 -10.55 -3.84
N SER A 228 -13.87 -10.33 -3.32
CA SER A 228 -12.69 -11.04 -3.81
C SER A 228 -12.22 -12.05 -2.76
N TYR A 229 -12.40 -13.33 -3.06
CA TYR A 229 -12.01 -14.42 -2.17
C TYR A 229 -10.53 -14.79 -2.28
N GLY A 230 -9.79 -14.21 -3.24
CA GLY A 230 -8.36 -14.50 -3.48
C GLY A 230 -8.13 -15.80 -4.25
N GLY A 231 -6.93 -15.98 -4.79
CA GLY A 231 -6.63 -17.05 -5.74
C GLY A 231 -6.83 -18.49 -5.25
N LYS A 232 -6.96 -18.71 -3.94
CA LYS A 232 -7.20 -20.03 -3.32
C LYS A 232 -8.47 -20.09 -2.48
N GLY A 233 -9.26 -19.01 -2.41
CA GLY A 233 -10.39 -18.89 -1.51
C GLY A 233 -11.73 -19.36 -2.07
N LYS A 234 -11.81 -19.76 -3.36
CA LYS A 234 -13.05 -20.07 -4.03
C LYS A 234 -13.88 -21.16 -3.32
N GLU A 235 -13.28 -22.30 -3.08
CA GLU A 235 -13.96 -23.45 -2.45
C GLU A 235 -14.44 -23.10 -1.04
N LEU A 236 -13.59 -22.44 -0.24
CA LEU A 236 -13.94 -21.97 1.09
C LEU A 236 -15.13 -21.01 1.03
N PHE A 237 -15.11 -20.04 0.13
CA PHE A 237 -16.18 -19.05 0.00
C PHE A 237 -17.52 -19.68 -0.33
N TYR A 238 -17.60 -20.50 -1.37
CA TYR A 238 -18.87 -21.12 -1.77
C TYR A 238 -19.38 -22.13 -0.75
N SER A 239 -18.50 -22.88 -0.08
CA SER A 239 -18.88 -23.75 1.02
C SER A 239 -19.44 -22.94 2.20
N ALA A 240 -18.82 -21.82 2.55
CA ALA A 240 -19.31 -20.94 3.63
C ALA A 240 -20.65 -20.27 3.24
N LEU A 241 -20.82 -19.91 1.97
CA LEU A 241 -22.05 -19.31 1.46
C LEU A 241 -23.21 -20.30 1.58
N GLU A 242 -23.02 -21.56 1.15
CA GLU A 242 -23.99 -22.65 1.30
C GLU A 242 -24.37 -22.90 2.77
N GLN A 243 -23.36 -22.96 3.66
CA GLN A 243 -23.58 -23.14 5.11
C GLN A 243 -24.35 -21.99 5.75
N SER A 244 -24.24 -20.77 5.24
CA SER A 244 -25.01 -19.62 5.71
C SER A 244 -26.43 -19.57 5.16
N GLY A 245 -26.76 -20.45 4.20
CA GLY A 245 -28.05 -20.49 3.49
C GLY A 245 -28.20 -19.37 2.46
N ALA A 246 -27.09 -18.71 2.06
CA ALA A 246 -27.09 -17.65 1.07
C ALA A 246 -26.76 -18.19 -0.33
N HIS A 247 -27.16 -17.44 -1.36
CA HIS A 247 -26.98 -17.83 -2.76
C HIS A 247 -26.37 -16.69 -3.58
N GLU A 248 -25.66 -17.04 -4.64
CA GLU A 248 -25.16 -16.04 -5.56
C GLU A 248 -26.28 -15.52 -6.47
N ASP A 249 -26.64 -14.24 -6.34
CA ASP A 249 -27.52 -13.53 -7.26
C ASP A 249 -26.67 -12.64 -8.19
N LYS A 250 -26.46 -13.09 -9.42
CA LYS A 250 -25.60 -12.39 -10.40
C LYS A 250 -26.12 -11.00 -10.81
N SER A 251 -27.36 -10.64 -10.47
CA SER A 251 -27.90 -9.31 -10.73
C SER A 251 -27.35 -8.25 -9.77
N LYS A 252 -26.84 -8.66 -8.60
CA LYS A 252 -26.33 -7.77 -7.54
C LYS A 252 -25.03 -8.25 -6.88
N HIS A 253 -24.57 -9.47 -7.20
CA HIS A 253 -23.32 -10.04 -6.67
C HIS A 253 -22.23 -10.14 -7.73
N ILE A 254 -21.02 -9.71 -7.38
CA ILE A 254 -19.80 -9.89 -8.17
C ILE A 254 -18.78 -10.63 -7.31
N PHE A 255 -18.64 -11.93 -7.50
CA PHE A 255 -17.69 -12.76 -6.76
C PHE A 255 -16.55 -13.19 -7.68
N ARG A 256 -15.29 -12.90 -7.31
CA ARG A 256 -14.10 -13.15 -8.12
C ARG A 256 -12.95 -13.66 -7.26
N ASP A 257 -12.04 -14.37 -7.87
CA ASP A 257 -10.72 -14.68 -7.28
C ASP A 257 -9.82 -13.45 -7.23
N TYR A 258 -9.91 -12.61 -8.26
CA TYR A 258 -9.16 -11.35 -8.34
C TYR A 258 -10.01 -10.27 -9.03
N ILE A 259 -9.88 -9.04 -8.55
CA ILE A 259 -10.58 -7.86 -9.11
C ILE A 259 -9.55 -6.98 -9.82
N ASP A 260 -9.56 -6.98 -11.16
CA ASP A 260 -8.64 -6.17 -11.97
C ASP A 260 -8.98 -4.67 -11.93
N ASN A 261 -10.27 -4.35 -11.87
CA ASN A 261 -10.81 -2.99 -11.85
C ASN A 261 -11.15 -2.52 -10.43
N MET A 262 -10.23 -2.75 -9.47
CA MET A 262 -10.45 -2.49 -8.05
C MET A 262 -10.93 -1.05 -7.78
N TYR A 263 -10.37 -0.05 -8.46
CA TYR A 263 -10.78 1.35 -8.25
C TYR A 263 -12.22 1.62 -8.62
N THR A 264 -12.73 1.04 -9.72
CA THR A 264 -14.16 1.12 -10.06
C THR A 264 -15.02 0.47 -8.98
N CYS A 265 -14.60 -0.69 -8.45
CA CYS A 265 -15.31 -1.36 -7.36
C CYS A 265 -15.29 -0.53 -6.05
N MET A 266 -14.15 0.08 -5.72
CA MET A 266 -14.06 0.99 -4.57
C MET A 266 -14.92 2.24 -4.74
N CYS A 267 -14.98 2.82 -5.95
CA CYS A 267 -15.87 3.95 -6.25
C CYS A 267 -17.35 3.58 -6.14
N ALA A 268 -17.74 2.36 -6.55
CA ALA A 268 -19.11 1.86 -6.47
C ALA A 268 -19.59 1.59 -5.02
N ALA A 269 -18.66 1.31 -4.10
CA ALA A 269 -18.96 0.91 -2.74
C ALA A 269 -19.42 2.06 -1.86
N ASP A 270 -20.34 1.77 -0.93
CA ASP A 270 -20.69 2.63 0.21
C ASP A 270 -19.88 2.26 1.44
N LEU A 271 -19.50 0.98 1.57
CA LEU A 271 -18.71 0.44 2.67
C LEU A 271 -17.71 -0.56 2.12
N ILE A 272 -16.49 -0.52 2.66
CA ILE A 272 -15.44 -1.45 2.25
C ILE A 272 -14.97 -2.28 3.46
N ILE A 273 -14.87 -3.59 3.29
CA ILE A 273 -14.36 -4.53 4.30
C ILE A 273 -13.04 -5.09 3.77
N SER A 274 -11.93 -4.84 4.47
CA SER A 274 -10.63 -5.26 3.94
C SER A 274 -9.55 -5.47 5.00
N ARG A 275 -8.41 -6.02 4.56
CA ARG A 275 -7.14 -5.92 5.29
C ARG A 275 -6.63 -4.47 5.28
N ALA A 276 -5.78 -4.12 6.25
CA ALA A 276 -5.28 -2.76 6.44
C ALA A 276 -3.86 -2.56 5.87
N GLY A 277 -3.64 -2.97 4.63
CA GLY A 277 -2.40 -2.65 3.92
C GLY A 277 -2.25 -1.13 3.70
N ALA A 278 -1.03 -0.61 3.77
CA ALA A 278 -0.78 0.84 3.68
C ALA A 278 -1.38 1.47 2.41
N MET A 279 -1.23 0.81 1.25
CA MET A 279 -1.80 1.30 0.01
C MET A 279 -3.33 1.24 0.02
N THR A 280 -3.94 0.19 0.58
CA THR A 280 -5.40 0.10 0.72
C THR A 280 -5.94 1.25 1.59
N ILE A 281 -5.28 1.55 2.72
CA ILE A 281 -5.64 2.70 3.56
C ILE A 281 -5.57 4.01 2.76
N THR A 282 -4.52 4.20 1.99
CA THR A 282 -4.35 5.39 1.14
C THR A 282 -5.43 5.50 0.07
N GLU A 283 -5.77 4.39 -0.58
CA GLU A 283 -6.83 4.30 -1.58
C GLU A 283 -8.21 4.59 -0.99
N LEU A 284 -8.50 4.07 0.21
CA LEU A 284 -9.74 4.37 0.97
C LEU A 284 -9.87 5.87 1.24
N MET A 285 -8.81 6.51 1.72
CA MET A 285 -8.77 7.95 1.97
C MET A 285 -8.97 8.75 0.68
N ALA A 286 -8.23 8.41 -0.38
CA ALA A 286 -8.27 9.14 -1.65
C ALA A 286 -9.66 9.10 -2.30
N ILE A 287 -10.35 7.95 -2.24
CA ILE A 287 -11.71 7.79 -2.76
C ILE A 287 -12.75 8.28 -1.75
N GLY A 288 -12.37 8.41 -0.48
CA GLY A 288 -13.27 8.80 0.60
C GLY A 288 -14.28 7.72 0.94
N ARG A 289 -13.83 6.51 1.26
CA ARG A 289 -14.76 5.40 1.63
C ARG A 289 -14.62 5.00 3.08
N PRO A 290 -15.75 4.84 3.78
CA PRO A 290 -15.77 4.23 5.10
C PRO A 290 -15.36 2.77 5.02
N ALA A 291 -14.74 2.26 6.08
CA ALA A 291 -14.27 0.88 6.07
C ALA A 291 -14.49 0.14 7.39
N VAL A 292 -14.63 -1.18 7.28
CA VAL A 292 -14.35 -2.14 8.36
C VAL A 292 -12.99 -2.77 8.06
N LEU A 293 -12.02 -2.48 8.89
CA LEU A 293 -10.63 -2.89 8.70
C LEU A 293 -10.29 -4.07 9.61
N VAL A 294 -9.81 -5.14 9.00
CA VAL A 294 -9.39 -6.36 9.69
C VAL A 294 -7.89 -6.56 9.45
N PRO A 295 -7.01 -6.05 10.32
CA PRO A 295 -5.56 -6.16 10.13
C PRO A 295 -5.10 -7.61 10.01
N TYR A 296 -4.11 -7.87 9.14
CA TYR A 296 -3.50 -9.20 9.02
C TYR A 296 -2.66 -9.49 10.28
N PRO A 297 -2.95 -10.57 11.04
CA PRO A 297 -2.34 -10.80 12.35
C PRO A 297 -0.85 -11.13 12.30
N ASN A 298 -0.37 -11.68 11.17
CA ASN A 298 1.04 -12.01 10.97
C ASN A 298 1.80 -10.95 10.17
N ALA A 299 1.25 -9.73 10.07
CA ALA A 299 1.95 -8.62 9.45
C ALA A 299 3.24 -8.29 10.22
N ALA A 300 4.30 -7.99 9.47
CA ALA A 300 5.58 -7.64 10.08
C ALA A 300 5.40 -6.49 11.08
N GLU A 301 5.92 -6.65 12.30
CA GLU A 301 5.82 -5.62 13.36
C GLU A 301 4.40 -5.09 13.59
N ASN A 302 3.39 -5.91 13.25
CA ASN A 302 1.95 -5.58 13.35
C ASN A 302 1.56 -4.29 12.59
N HIS A 303 2.30 -3.92 11.52
CA HIS A 303 2.11 -2.64 10.83
C HIS A 303 0.68 -2.43 10.31
N GLN A 304 -0.06 -3.51 9.94
CA GLN A 304 -1.44 -3.35 9.50
C GLN A 304 -2.39 -2.89 10.62
N TYR A 305 -2.15 -3.29 11.86
CA TYR A 305 -2.91 -2.79 13.00
C TYR A 305 -2.72 -1.27 13.15
N TYR A 306 -1.47 -0.78 13.09
CA TYR A 306 -1.19 0.65 13.19
C TYR A 306 -1.75 1.44 12.01
N ASN A 307 -1.72 0.88 10.81
CA ASN A 307 -2.36 1.48 9.65
C ASN A 307 -3.88 1.60 9.83
N ALA A 308 -4.55 0.54 10.32
CA ALA A 308 -5.98 0.56 10.62
C ALA A 308 -6.32 1.56 11.72
N LEU A 309 -5.45 1.65 12.74
CA LEU A 309 -5.63 2.56 13.87
C LEU A 309 -5.64 4.04 13.41
N THR A 310 -4.85 4.41 12.40
CA THR A 310 -4.85 5.76 11.82
C THR A 310 -6.25 6.16 11.33
N LEU A 311 -6.93 5.31 10.56
CA LEU A 311 -8.29 5.59 10.07
C LEU A 311 -9.36 5.43 11.17
N SER A 312 -9.16 4.50 12.09
CA SER A 312 -10.09 4.31 13.23
C SER A 312 -10.06 5.52 14.17
N ASN A 313 -8.88 6.06 14.49
CA ASN A 313 -8.73 7.27 15.30
C ASN A 313 -9.28 8.52 14.60
N ALA A 314 -9.27 8.56 13.28
CA ALA A 314 -9.92 9.58 12.48
C ALA A 314 -11.44 9.38 12.36
N HIS A 315 -12.02 8.37 13.01
CA HIS A 315 -13.43 7.99 12.89
C HIS A 315 -13.88 7.74 11.43
N ALA A 316 -12.98 7.25 10.59
CA ALA A 316 -13.21 6.90 9.18
C ALA A 316 -13.36 5.39 8.96
N ALA A 317 -12.99 4.58 9.96
CA ALA A 317 -13.10 3.12 9.90
C ALA A 317 -13.43 2.51 11.25
N ILE A 318 -14.02 1.30 11.19
CA ILE A 318 -14.14 0.39 12.33
C ILE A 318 -12.96 -0.58 12.24
N LEU A 319 -12.23 -0.75 13.35
CA LEU A 319 -11.14 -1.71 13.47
C LEU A 319 -11.64 -2.95 14.20
N ILE A 320 -11.51 -4.11 13.58
CA ILE A 320 -11.76 -5.41 14.20
C ILE A 320 -10.48 -6.23 14.07
N GLU A 321 -9.87 -6.64 15.19
CA GLU A 321 -8.73 -7.54 15.11
C GLU A 321 -9.14 -8.90 14.53
N ASP A 322 -8.25 -9.54 13.77
CA ASP A 322 -8.56 -10.81 13.09
C ASP A 322 -9.10 -11.89 14.06
N LYS A 323 -8.56 -11.95 15.28
CA LYS A 323 -9.00 -12.91 16.33
C LYS A 323 -10.44 -12.64 16.80
N ASP A 324 -10.89 -11.38 16.75
CA ASP A 324 -12.19 -10.92 17.23
C ASP A 324 -13.25 -10.87 16.11
N LEU A 325 -12.81 -11.12 14.86
CA LEU A 325 -13.73 -11.21 13.73
C LEU A 325 -14.52 -12.52 13.80
N THR A 326 -15.77 -12.41 14.19
CA THR A 326 -16.77 -13.47 14.08
C THR A 326 -17.79 -13.14 13.01
N LYS A 327 -18.50 -14.14 12.49
CA LYS A 327 -19.62 -13.96 11.54
C LYS A 327 -20.65 -12.97 12.10
N ALA A 328 -21.09 -13.17 13.34
CA ALA A 328 -22.06 -12.31 14.02
C ALA A 328 -21.53 -10.87 14.20
N ARG A 329 -20.26 -10.71 14.58
CA ARG A 329 -19.66 -9.38 14.78
C ARG A 329 -19.63 -8.56 13.50
N LEU A 330 -19.30 -9.18 12.36
CA LEU A 330 -19.29 -8.46 11.09
C LEU A 330 -20.71 -8.01 10.70
N VAL A 331 -21.69 -8.88 10.84
CA VAL A 331 -23.10 -8.55 10.56
C VAL A 331 -23.59 -7.42 11.48
N GLU A 332 -23.27 -7.47 12.78
CA GLU A 332 -23.61 -6.43 13.75
C GLU A 332 -23.07 -5.05 13.32
N GLU A 333 -21.77 -4.95 13.02
CA GLU A 333 -21.16 -3.67 12.66
C GLU A 333 -21.66 -3.13 11.31
N VAL A 334 -21.82 -4.00 10.32
CA VAL A 334 -22.32 -3.60 9.01
C VAL A 334 -23.77 -3.20 9.05
N SER A 335 -24.62 -3.95 9.76
CA SER A 335 -26.04 -3.62 9.91
C SER A 335 -26.23 -2.30 10.66
N ALA A 336 -25.44 -2.03 11.69
CA ALA A 336 -25.46 -0.76 12.41
C ALA A 336 -25.12 0.42 11.47
N LEU A 337 -24.10 0.29 10.63
CA LEU A 337 -23.73 1.32 9.64
C LEU A 337 -24.78 1.44 8.53
N TYR A 338 -25.36 0.33 8.07
CA TYR A 338 -26.43 0.34 7.08
C TYR A 338 -27.65 1.11 7.56
N ASN A 339 -28.03 0.97 8.83
CA ASN A 339 -29.17 1.63 9.44
C ASN A 339 -28.88 3.08 9.88
N ASP A 340 -27.62 3.45 10.11
CA ASP A 340 -27.20 4.82 10.47
C ASP A 340 -26.45 5.49 9.32
N ARG A 341 -27.21 6.03 8.37
CA ARG A 341 -26.66 6.72 7.19
C ARG A 341 -25.91 8.00 7.55
N GLY A 342 -26.28 8.64 8.66
CA GLY A 342 -25.59 9.83 9.17
C GLY A 342 -24.19 9.50 9.65
N ARG A 343 -24.03 8.42 10.42
CA ARG A 343 -22.72 7.93 10.84
C ARG A 343 -21.86 7.52 9.64
N LEU A 344 -22.44 6.83 8.68
CA LEU A 344 -21.72 6.41 7.47
C LEU A 344 -21.21 7.62 6.66
N ALA A 345 -22.04 8.65 6.49
CA ALA A 345 -21.66 9.88 5.80
C ALA A 345 -20.52 10.64 6.52
N LEU A 346 -20.56 10.68 7.86
CA LEU A 346 -19.49 11.28 8.66
C LEU A 346 -18.18 10.49 8.51
N MET A 347 -18.22 9.18 8.51
CA MET A 347 -17.05 8.34 8.26
C MET A 347 -16.47 8.59 6.85
N GLU A 348 -17.32 8.77 5.85
CA GLU A 348 -16.91 9.10 4.48
C GLU A 348 -16.19 10.46 4.43
N GLU A 349 -16.74 11.48 5.08
CA GLU A 349 -16.12 12.80 5.17
C GLU A 349 -14.77 12.74 5.89
N ASN A 350 -14.69 12.04 7.00
CA ASN A 350 -13.46 11.87 7.76
C ASN A 350 -12.37 11.12 6.94
N SER A 351 -12.79 10.11 6.14
CA SER A 351 -11.89 9.41 5.23
C SER A 351 -11.29 10.38 4.19
N ARG A 352 -12.11 11.21 3.55
CA ARG A 352 -11.65 12.23 2.59
C ARG A 352 -10.72 13.25 3.21
N ARG A 353 -11.04 13.75 4.41
CA ARG A 353 -10.20 14.73 5.13
C ARG A 353 -8.82 14.17 5.50
N SER A 354 -8.71 12.86 5.64
CA SER A 354 -7.44 12.19 5.95
C SER A 354 -6.54 12.02 4.71
N ALA A 355 -7.07 12.24 3.50
CA ALA A 355 -6.34 12.06 2.25
C ALA A 355 -5.23 13.09 2.05
N LYS A 356 -4.12 12.63 1.46
CA LYS A 356 -3.01 13.47 0.96
C LYS A 356 -2.83 13.18 -0.52
N ASN A 357 -3.66 13.82 -1.35
CA ASN A 357 -3.75 13.50 -2.78
C ASN A 357 -2.54 13.98 -3.59
N ASP A 358 -1.74 14.87 -3.04
CA ASP A 358 -0.52 15.45 -3.64
C ASP A 358 0.78 14.72 -3.22
N ALA A 359 0.67 13.57 -2.57
CA ALA A 359 1.82 12.84 -2.05
C ALA A 359 2.88 12.52 -3.12
N ALA A 360 2.49 12.06 -4.31
CA ALA A 360 3.42 11.76 -5.39
C ALA A 360 4.14 13.02 -5.91
N ASP A 361 3.46 14.16 -5.92
CA ASP A 361 4.04 15.45 -6.28
C ASP A 361 5.07 15.89 -5.25
N ARG A 362 4.73 15.80 -3.97
CA ARG A 362 5.63 16.14 -2.86
C ARG A 362 6.87 15.25 -2.84
N ASP A 363 6.69 13.94 -2.99
CA ASP A 363 7.79 12.98 -2.99
C ASP A 363 8.75 13.21 -4.15
N ALA A 364 8.21 13.42 -5.37
CA ALA A 364 9.02 13.73 -6.55
C ALA A 364 9.77 15.05 -6.40
N LEU A 365 9.10 16.06 -5.84
CA LEU A 365 9.71 17.36 -5.58
C LEU A 365 10.83 17.27 -4.54
N MET A 366 10.61 16.53 -3.43
CA MET A 366 11.66 16.31 -2.42
C MET A 366 12.85 15.53 -2.96
N ALA A 367 12.61 14.62 -3.93
CA ALA A 367 13.66 13.89 -4.61
C ALA A 367 14.42 14.76 -5.63
N SER A 368 13.81 15.79 -6.21
CA SER A 368 14.42 16.63 -7.25
C SER A 368 15.18 17.85 -6.75
N LYS A 369 15.00 18.26 -5.50
CA LYS A 369 15.65 19.48 -4.97
C LYS A 369 17.17 19.36 -4.90
N ASN A 370 17.83 20.23 -5.66
CA ASN A 370 19.17 20.72 -5.36
C ASN A 370 19.10 21.79 -4.26
N ASP A 371 20.25 22.06 -3.60
CA ASP A 371 20.39 22.95 -2.43
C ASP A 371 19.97 24.43 -2.64
N GLU A 372 19.28 24.78 -3.70
CA GLU A 372 18.84 26.14 -4.05
C GLU A 372 17.49 26.53 -3.43
N GLY A 373 17.23 26.14 -2.22
CA GLY A 373 16.35 26.86 -1.28
C GLY A 373 14.89 27.18 -1.63
N HIS A 374 14.33 26.73 -2.76
CA HIS A 374 12.92 27.01 -3.08
C HIS A 374 11.96 26.08 -2.32
N THR A 375 10.96 26.66 -1.69
CA THR A 375 9.94 25.93 -0.94
C THR A 375 8.96 25.21 -1.85
N VAL A 376 8.36 24.12 -1.34
CA VAL A 376 7.34 23.31 -2.06
C VAL A 376 6.18 24.17 -2.57
N GLU A 377 5.82 25.23 -1.81
CA GLU A 377 4.75 26.15 -2.15
C GLU A 377 5.08 27.07 -3.36
N GLU A 378 6.33 27.51 -3.47
CA GLU A 378 6.78 28.37 -4.57
C GLU A 378 6.78 27.66 -5.92
N MET A 379 7.19 26.37 -5.95
CA MET A 379 7.25 25.59 -7.20
C MET A 379 5.87 25.09 -7.68
N VAL A 380 4.93 24.89 -6.76
CA VAL A 380 3.53 24.52 -7.11
C VAL A 380 2.78 25.76 -7.63
N THR A 381 3.08 26.94 -7.08
CA THR A 381 2.44 28.22 -7.49
C THR A 381 2.95 28.69 -8.84
N GLU A 382 4.23 28.52 -9.16
CA GLU A 382 4.79 28.90 -10.47
C GLU A 382 4.24 28.06 -11.63
N LYS A 383 3.92 26.77 -11.42
CA LYS A 383 3.34 25.92 -12.47
C LYS A 383 1.82 26.05 -12.62
N SER A 384 1.09 26.46 -11.58
CA SER A 384 -0.33 26.74 -11.67
C SER A 384 -0.67 28.11 -12.28
N GLY A 385 0.32 28.99 -12.43
CA GLY A 385 0.20 30.29 -13.07
C GLY A 385 0.55 30.32 -14.57
N GLN A 386 0.91 29.18 -15.17
CA GLN A 386 1.28 29.05 -16.59
C GLN A 386 0.29 28.23 -17.44
N THR A 387 -0.94 28.00 -16.96
CA THR A 387 -2.03 27.41 -17.77
C THR A 387 -3.18 28.39 -17.97
#